data_113cc8e3679d6f1aba815a256a77c2a0
#
_entry.id   113cc8e3679d6f1aba815a256a77c2a0
#
_cell.length_a   1.000
_cell.length_b   1.000
_cell.length_c   1.000
_cell.angle_alpha   90.00
_cell.angle_beta   90.00
_cell.angle_gamma   90.00
#
_symmetry.space_group_name_H-M   'P 1'
#
loop_
_entity.id
_entity.type
_entity.pdbx_description
1 polymer ?
#
loop_
_entity_poly.entity_id
_entity_poly.type
_entity_poly.pdbx_seq_one_letter_code
_entity_poly.pdbx_strand_id
1 'polypeptide(L)'
;MSVVNILDKVTDWVRSEICSKIELKCPPEKEELPDDAGYDYKRINPAAFTLFVPSKDKLPPAVLSPIPSVCVRLIDGEDDIRGQQGSARIQLVFSAWNPGVHGADMILPNTQDAMHPHRWTGQEADDYFRRAGDGWRDVWNMVDVALREIESAAAIYSFPIDRSVPIKYGPLTEQDSIPDYYPLWFAWVSFSLLYSTPRNIRDIEKFL
;
A
#
# COMPACT_ATOMS: atom_id res chain seq x y z
N MET A 1 25.19 -13.84 -0.17
CA MET A 1 23.85 -13.38 -0.58
C MET A 1 23.82 -11.86 -0.72
N SER A 2 23.04 -11.30 -1.66
CA SER A 2 22.96 -9.84 -1.89
C SER A 2 21.68 -9.27 -1.30
N VAL A 3 21.75 -8.09 -0.69
CA VAL A 3 20.59 -7.31 -0.22
C VAL A 3 19.62 -7.01 -1.37
N VAL A 4 20.17 -6.73 -2.57
CA VAL A 4 19.34 -6.50 -3.77
C VAL A 4 18.47 -7.72 -4.08
N ASN A 5 19.03 -8.93 -4.00
CA ASN A 5 18.26 -10.15 -4.23
C ASN A 5 17.14 -10.35 -3.19
N ILE A 6 17.34 -9.93 -1.92
CA ILE A 6 16.28 -9.97 -0.91
C ILE A 6 15.15 -9.02 -1.33
N LEU A 7 15.49 -7.79 -1.67
CA LEU A 7 14.49 -6.78 -2.06
C LEU A 7 13.71 -7.19 -3.32
N ASP A 8 14.40 -7.71 -4.35
CA ASP A 8 13.75 -8.18 -5.57
C ASP A 8 12.77 -9.32 -5.29
N LYS A 9 13.22 -10.32 -4.51
CA LYS A 9 12.36 -11.46 -4.14
C LYS A 9 11.16 -11.05 -3.28
N VAL A 10 11.37 -10.16 -2.33
CA VAL A 10 10.25 -9.63 -1.53
C VAL A 10 9.28 -8.84 -2.41
N THR A 11 9.79 -8.03 -3.36
CA THR A 11 8.92 -7.29 -4.28
C THR A 11 8.11 -8.22 -5.19
N ASP A 12 8.73 -9.29 -5.71
CA ASP A 12 8.03 -10.30 -6.50
C ASP A 12 6.95 -11.00 -5.68
N TRP A 13 7.26 -11.38 -4.43
CA TRP A 13 6.31 -12.00 -3.52
C TRP A 13 5.14 -11.04 -3.19
N VAL A 14 5.43 -9.77 -2.91
CA VAL A 14 4.40 -8.75 -2.67
C VAL A 14 3.47 -8.61 -3.88
N ARG A 15 4.03 -8.63 -5.09
CA ARG A 15 3.24 -8.57 -6.32
C ARG A 15 2.30 -9.76 -6.48
N SER A 16 2.80 -11.00 -6.22
CA SER A 16 2.01 -12.22 -6.39
C SER A 16 1.04 -12.49 -5.25
N GLU A 17 1.43 -12.25 -4.00
CA GLU A 17 0.65 -12.69 -2.84
C GLU A 17 -0.18 -11.59 -2.18
N ILE A 18 0.18 -10.33 -2.38
CA ILE A 18 -0.55 -9.20 -1.78
C ILE A 18 -1.30 -8.42 -2.85
N CYS A 19 -0.58 -7.86 -3.83
CA CYS A 19 -1.17 -6.96 -4.81
C CYS A 19 -2.22 -7.66 -5.70
N SER A 20 -2.01 -8.93 -6.05
CA SER A 20 -2.95 -9.69 -6.89
C SER A 20 -4.29 -10.00 -6.21
N LYS A 21 -4.37 -9.87 -4.89
CA LYS A 21 -5.55 -10.27 -4.10
C LYS A 21 -6.50 -9.12 -3.78
N ILE A 22 -6.18 -7.91 -4.20
CA ILE A 22 -7.00 -6.72 -3.92
C ILE A 22 -7.07 -5.81 -5.15
N GLU A 23 -8.22 -5.20 -5.36
CA GLU A 23 -8.42 -4.16 -6.37
C GLU A 23 -8.90 -2.88 -5.70
N LEU A 24 -8.25 -1.77 -6.01
CA LEU A 24 -8.52 -0.46 -5.43
C LEU A 24 -8.75 0.58 -6.50
N LYS A 25 -9.37 1.69 -6.13
CA LYS A 25 -9.62 2.81 -7.02
C LYS A 25 -8.31 3.39 -7.54
N CYS A 26 -8.27 3.68 -8.85
CA CYS A 26 -7.16 4.35 -9.51
C CYS A 26 -7.47 5.84 -9.65
N PRO A 27 -6.53 6.73 -9.36
CA PRO A 27 -6.69 8.15 -9.67
C PRO A 27 -7.03 8.35 -11.14
N PRO A 28 -8.00 9.22 -11.49
CA PRO A 28 -8.34 9.51 -12.88
C PRO A 28 -7.14 10.13 -13.62
N GLU A 29 -7.07 9.89 -14.92
CA GLU A 29 -5.97 10.43 -15.75
C GLU A 29 -6.07 11.94 -15.95
N LYS A 30 -7.29 12.44 -15.96
CA LYS A 30 -7.60 13.87 -16.06
C LYS A 30 -8.50 14.26 -14.90
N GLU A 31 -8.36 15.48 -14.43
CA GLU A 31 -9.30 16.13 -13.53
C GLU A 31 -10.59 16.49 -14.31
N GLU A 32 -11.20 15.52 -14.92
CA GLU A 32 -12.54 15.73 -15.51
C GLU A 32 -13.53 15.65 -14.34
N LEU A 33 -14.20 16.77 -14.10
CA LEU A 33 -15.38 16.76 -13.24
C LEU A 33 -16.39 15.83 -13.92
N PRO A 34 -16.97 14.86 -13.17
CA PRO A 34 -17.93 13.95 -13.76
C PRO A 34 -19.15 14.72 -14.22
N ASP A 35 -19.67 14.33 -15.36
CA ASP A 35 -21.06 14.59 -15.68
C ASP A 35 -21.94 13.92 -14.60
N ASP A 36 -23.14 14.38 -14.42
CA ASP A 36 -24.13 14.13 -13.34
C ASP A 36 -24.33 12.69 -12.84
N ALA A 37 -23.53 11.73 -13.26
CA ALA A 37 -23.72 10.29 -13.05
C ALA A 37 -22.83 9.67 -11.93
N GLY A 38 -22.03 10.46 -11.22
CA GLY A 38 -21.09 9.94 -10.20
C GLY A 38 -19.78 9.41 -10.80
N TYR A 39 -18.76 9.23 -9.95
CA TYR A 39 -17.46 8.73 -10.38
C TYR A 39 -17.41 7.20 -10.39
N ASP A 40 -17.46 6.59 -11.57
CA ASP A 40 -17.09 5.18 -11.73
C ASP A 40 -15.56 5.10 -11.88
N TYR A 41 -14.87 5.05 -10.76
CA TYR A 41 -13.41 4.94 -10.76
C TYR A 41 -12.96 3.56 -11.20
N LYS A 42 -12.04 3.53 -12.17
CA LYS A 42 -11.36 2.29 -12.56
C LYS A 42 -10.70 1.65 -11.34
N ARG A 43 -10.93 0.36 -11.15
CA ARG A 43 -10.22 -0.43 -10.15
C ARG A 43 -9.06 -1.17 -10.77
N ILE A 44 -7.95 -1.21 -10.08
CA ILE A 44 -6.72 -1.88 -10.49
C ILE A 44 -6.09 -2.59 -9.29
N ASN A 45 -5.30 -3.61 -9.57
CA ASN A 45 -4.42 -4.18 -8.56
C ASN A 45 -3.31 -3.18 -8.21
N PRO A 46 -2.92 -3.05 -6.93
CA PRO A 46 -1.79 -2.22 -6.55
C PRO A 46 -0.49 -2.64 -7.25
N ALA A 47 0.32 -1.67 -7.63
CA ALA A 47 1.64 -1.93 -8.17
C ALA A 47 2.65 -2.18 -7.04
N ALA A 48 3.61 -3.10 -7.25
CA ALA A 48 4.71 -3.34 -6.31
C ALA A 48 5.99 -2.66 -6.81
N PHE A 49 6.60 -1.85 -5.96
CA PHE A 49 7.83 -1.13 -6.24
C PHE A 49 8.91 -1.43 -5.19
N THR A 50 10.17 -1.31 -5.60
CA THR A 50 11.32 -1.46 -4.72
C THR A 50 11.90 -0.09 -4.39
N LEU A 51 12.05 0.21 -3.10
CA LEU A 51 12.65 1.41 -2.48
C LEU A 51 11.86 2.70 -2.67
N PHE A 52 11.31 2.98 -3.85
CA PHE A 52 10.56 4.23 -4.11
C PHE A 52 9.44 3.98 -5.13
N VAL A 53 8.45 4.85 -5.11
CA VAL A 53 7.35 4.86 -6.10
C VAL A 53 7.71 5.85 -7.20
N PRO A 54 7.87 5.41 -8.46
CA PRO A 54 8.18 6.32 -9.56
C PRO A 54 7.05 7.31 -9.83
N SER A 55 7.39 8.47 -10.38
CA SER A 55 6.40 9.41 -10.92
C SER A 55 5.67 8.80 -12.13
N LYS A 56 4.46 9.29 -12.41
CA LYS A 56 3.57 8.74 -13.46
C LYS A 56 4.25 8.64 -14.83
N ASP A 57 5.08 9.62 -15.19
CA ASP A 57 5.82 9.68 -16.45
C ASP A 57 6.97 8.67 -16.58
N LYS A 58 7.34 8.03 -15.47
CA LYS A 58 8.44 7.05 -15.40
C LYS A 58 8.00 5.65 -15.03
N LEU A 59 6.71 5.38 -15.09
CA LEU A 59 6.17 4.06 -14.80
C LEU A 59 6.54 3.05 -15.89
N PRO A 60 6.77 1.78 -15.49
CA PRO A 60 6.86 0.69 -16.48
C PRO A 60 5.57 0.62 -17.31
N PRO A 61 5.66 0.21 -18.59
CA PRO A 61 4.49 0.21 -19.51
C PRO A 61 3.28 -0.60 -19.03
N ALA A 62 3.51 -1.61 -18.18
CA ALA A 62 2.45 -2.45 -17.63
C ALA A 62 1.76 -1.85 -16.40
N VAL A 63 2.29 -0.75 -15.85
CA VAL A 63 1.77 -0.11 -14.63
C VAL A 63 0.98 1.13 -15.01
N LEU A 64 -0.32 1.10 -14.75
CA LEU A 64 -1.24 2.17 -15.15
C LEU A 64 -1.11 3.42 -14.27
N SER A 65 -0.83 3.25 -12.98
CA SER A 65 -0.76 4.35 -12.02
C SER A 65 0.27 4.05 -10.92
N PRO A 66 0.94 5.06 -10.36
CA PRO A 66 1.82 4.89 -9.21
C PRO A 66 1.05 4.56 -7.93
N ILE A 67 -0.25 4.81 -7.89
CA ILE A 67 -1.15 4.57 -6.76
C ILE A 67 -2.46 3.96 -7.32
N PRO A 68 -2.99 2.88 -6.70
CA PRO A 68 -2.54 2.23 -5.45
C PRO A 68 -1.23 1.45 -5.62
N SER A 69 -0.42 1.39 -4.56
CA SER A 69 0.85 0.67 -4.62
C SER A 69 1.35 0.16 -3.27
N VAL A 70 2.29 -0.78 -3.34
CA VAL A 70 3.08 -1.26 -2.20
C VAL A 70 4.56 -1.03 -2.51
N CYS A 71 5.22 -0.24 -1.69
CA CYS A 71 6.65 0.02 -1.82
C CYS A 71 7.42 -0.82 -0.78
N VAL A 72 8.28 -1.71 -1.26
CA VAL A 72 9.14 -2.56 -0.44
C VAL A 72 10.41 -1.79 -0.08
N ARG A 73 10.70 -1.63 1.20
CA ARG A 73 11.87 -0.94 1.71
C ARG A 73 12.67 -1.81 2.67
N LEU A 74 13.97 -1.62 2.70
CA LEU A 74 14.83 -2.11 3.75
C LEU A 74 14.98 -1.01 4.79
N ILE A 75 14.64 -1.28 6.05
CA ILE A 75 14.86 -0.36 7.16
C ILE A 75 16.30 -0.44 7.62
N ASP A 76 16.72 -1.66 7.96
CA ASP A 76 18.07 -2.00 8.38
C ASP A 76 18.34 -3.49 8.17
N GLY A 77 19.58 -3.90 8.40
CA GLY A 77 20.00 -5.29 8.37
C GLY A 77 21.22 -5.51 9.25
N GLU A 78 21.33 -6.69 9.80
CA GLU A 78 22.44 -7.10 10.65
C GLU A 78 23.08 -8.39 10.12
N ASP A 79 24.40 -8.46 10.09
CA ASP A 79 25.16 -9.65 9.71
C ASP A 79 25.98 -10.14 10.94
N ASP A 80 25.67 -11.33 11.45
CA ASP A 80 26.55 -12.05 12.36
C ASP A 80 27.58 -12.86 11.53
N ILE A 81 28.77 -12.29 11.42
CA ILE A 81 29.88 -12.89 10.66
C ILE A 81 30.30 -14.25 11.27
N ARG A 82 30.23 -14.40 12.60
CA ARG A 82 30.64 -15.63 13.31
C ARG A 82 29.60 -16.73 13.16
N GLY A 83 28.31 -16.36 13.34
CA GLY A 83 27.19 -17.29 13.21
C GLY A 83 26.82 -17.58 11.76
N GLN A 84 27.40 -16.89 10.78
CA GLN A 84 27.06 -16.99 9.35
C GLN A 84 25.55 -16.80 9.10
N GLN A 85 24.93 -15.95 9.88
CA GLN A 85 23.52 -15.59 9.77
C GLN A 85 23.38 -14.08 9.68
N GLY A 86 22.32 -13.64 9.03
CA GLY A 86 21.95 -12.24 9.00
C GLY A 86 20.45 -12.07 9.08
N SER A 87 20.05 -10.86 9.42
CA SER A 87 18.65 -10.44 9.40
C SER A 87 18.48 -9.19 8.57
N ALA A 88 17.32 -9.06 7.95
CA ALA A 88 16.92 -7.88 7.20
C ALA A 88 15.52 -7.46 7.64
N ARG A 89 15.38 -6.24 8.14
CA ARG A 89 14.08 -5.67 8.49
C ARG A 89 13.48 -4.98 7.30
N ILE A 90 12.41 -5.55 6.80
CA ILE A 90 11.66 -5.09 5.64
C ILE A 90 10.48 -4.25 6.10
N GLN A 91 10.18 -3.20 5.36
CA GLN A 91 8.97 -2.41 5.50
C GLN A 91 8.20 -2.40 4.17
N LEU A 92 6.93 -2.70 4.24
CA LEU A 92 5.97 -2.51 3.17
C LEU A 92 5.23 -1.21 3.45
N VAL A 93 5.35 -0.23 2.54
CA VAL A 93 4.60 1.02 2.63
C VAL A 93 3.47 0.96 1.61
N PHE A 94 2.26 1.03 2.09
CA PHE A 94 1.02 1.00 1.32
C PHE A 94 0.57 2.41 1.00
N SER A 95 0.12 2.62 -0.23
CA SER A 95 -0.53 3.85 -0.65
C SER A 95 -1.81 3.54 -1.40
N ALA A 96 -2.88 4.21 -1.03
CA ALA A 96 -4.17 4.13 -1.69
C ALA A 96 -4.68 5.53 -2.02
N TRP A 97 -5.42 5.64 -3.10
CA TRP A 97 -6.16 6.84 -3.46
C TRP A 97 -7.64 6.52 -3.37
N ASN A 98 -8.33 7.17 -2.49
CA ASN A 98 -9.78 7.06 -2.41
C ASN A 98 -10.37 8.34 -1.81
N PRO A 99 -11.02 9.15 -2.61
CA PRO A 99 -11.66 10.37 -2.15
C PRO A 99 -12.96 10.13 -1.38
N GLY A 100 -13.34 8.86 -1.11
CA GLY A 100 -14.62 8.52 -0.52
C GLY A 100 -15.76 8.70 -1.50
N VAL A 101 -16.90 9.14 -0.98
CA VAL A 101 -18.09 9.48 -1.78
C VAL A 101 -17.94 10.91 -2.26
N HIS A 102 -17.51 11.10 -3.52
CA HIS A 102 -17.44 12.39 -4.20
C HIS A 102 -18.32 12.38 -5.45
N GLY A 103 -18.75 13.54 -5.88
CA GLY A 103 -19.60 13.71 -7.04
C GLY A 103 -21.08 13.86 -6.67
N ALA A 104 -21.97 13.35 -7.50
CA ALA A 104 -23.42 13.48 -7.27
C ALA A 104 -23.87 12.92 -5.92
N ASP A 105 -23.16 11.89 -5.41
CA ASP A 105 -23.44 11.28 -4.10
C ASP A 105 -22.99 12.15 -2.91
N MET A 106 -22.07 13.10 -3.14
CA MET A 106 -21.66 14.11 -2.15
C MET A 106 -22.50 15.38 -2.23
N ILE A 107 -23.18 15.58 -3.33
CA ILE A 107 -24.20 16.61 -3.39
C ILE A 107 -25.28 16.18 -2.40
N LEU A 108 -25.45 17.00 -1.37
CA LEU A 108 -26.50 16.82 -0.38
C LEU A 108 -27.78 16.35 -1.10
N PRO A 109 -28.39 15.24 -0.68
CA PRO A 109 -29.65 14.80 -1.29
C PRO A 109 -30.57 16.00 -1.42
N ASN A 110 -31.06 16.29 -2.64
CA ASN A 110 -31.95 17.41 -2.96
C ASN A 110 -31.36 18.81 -3.00
N THR A 111 -30.09 19.01 -3.28
CA THR A 111 -29.65 20.31 -3.80
C THR A 111 -30.26 20.62 -5.18
N GLN A 112 -30.87 19.61 -5.83
CA GLN A 112 -31.66 19.80 -7.07
C GLN A 112 -33.00 20.51 -6.85
N ASP A 113 -33.52 20.48 -5.62
CA ASP A 113 -34.74 21.24 -5.25
C ASP A 113 -34.43 22.27 -4.18
N ALA A 114 -34.02 23.46 -4.62
CA ALA A 114 -33.76 24.59 -3.72
C ALA A 114 -34.99 25.01 -2.90
N MET A 115 -36.19 24.64 -3.33
CA MET A 115 -37.47 24.97 -2.64
C MET A 115 -37.74 23.99 -1.51
N HIS A 116 -37.23 22.78 -1.55
CA HIS A 116 -37.46 21.75 -0.54
C HIS A 116 -36.16 21.14 -0.07
N PRO A 117 -35.32 21.86 0.70
CA PRO A 117 -34.07 21.36 1.18
C PRO A 117 -34.29 20.10 2.02
N HIS A 118 -33.58 19.03 1.67
CA HIS A 118 -33.59 17.78 2.42
C HIS A 118 -33.08 18.05 3.87
N ARG A 119 -33.82 17.62 4.84
CA ARG A 119 -33.37 17.61 6.24
C ARG A 119 -32.79 16.23 6.54
N TRP A 120 -31.49 16.18 6.77
CA TRP A 120 -30.81 14.98 7.16
C TRP A 120 -31.36 14.45 8.49
N THR A 121 -31.71 13.19 8.53
CA THR A 121 -31.86 12.46 9.78
C THR A 121 -30.50 12.18 10.39
N GLY A 122 -30.39 11.94 11.70
CA GLY A 122 -29.12 11.56 12.31
C GLY A 122 -28.51 10.31 11.67
N GLN A 123 -29.34 9.34 11.28
CA GLN A 123 -28.92 8.12 10.61
C GLN A 123 -28.31 8.39 9.22
N GLU A 124 -28.94 9.23 8.42
CA GLU A 124 -28.43 9.60 7.09
C GLU A 124 -27.11 10.38 7.19
N ALA A 125 -26.99 11.28 8.15
CA ALA A 125 -25.76 12.00 8.41
C ALA A 125 -24.62 11.03 8.82
N ASP A 126 -24.89 10.10 9.72
CA ASP A 126 -23.91 9.09 10.15
C ASP A 126 -23.48 8.19 9.00
N ASP A 127 -24.40 7.74 8.16
CA ASP A 127 -24.11 6.93 7.00
C ASP A 127 -23.29 7.71 5.95
N TYR A 128 -23.59 8.97 5.75
CA TYR A 128 -22.84 9.85 4.87
C TYR A 128 -21.40 10.04 5.36
N PHE A 129 -21.21 10.39 6.64
CA PHE A 129 -19.87 10.58 7.20
C PHE A 129 -19.05 9.28 7.20
N ARG A 130 -19.67 8.13 7.42
CA ARG A 130 -18.98 6.83 7.26
C ARG A 130 -18.51 6.62 5.84
N ARG A 131 -19.34 6.93 4.84
CA ARG A 131 -18.96 6.77 3.42
C ARG A 131 -17.90 7.78 3.00
N ALA A 132 -17.99 9.02 3.41
CA ALA A 132 -16.99 10.04 3.12
C ALA A 132 -15.61 9.67 3.71
N GLY A 133 -15.60 9.00 4.87
CA GLY A 133 -14.39 8.51 5.51
C GLY A 133 -13.89 7.14 5.01
N ASP A 134 -14.59 6.46 4.11
CA ASP A 134 -14.26 5.09 3.69
C ASP A 134 -12.92 4.99 2.92
N GLY A 135 -12.40 6.10 2.42
CA GLY A 135 -11.12 6.12 1.71
C GLY A 135 -9.96 5.52 2.50
N TRP A 136 -9.89 5.80 3.79
CA TRP A 136 -8.84 5.28 4.67
C TRP A 136 -8.90 3.75 4.84
N ARG A 137 -10.06 3.13 4.66
CA ARG A 137 -10.23 1.67 4.81
C ARG A 137 -9.48 0.91 3.73
N ASP A 138 -9.31 1.46 2.54
CA ASP A 138 -8.61 0.80 1.45
C ASP A 138 -7.16 0.48 1.81
N VAL A 139 -6.46 1.40 2.45
CA VAL A 139 -5.08 1.17 2.85
C VAL A 139 -5.00 0.15 4.01
N TRP A 140 -5.97 0.16 4.93
CA TRP A 140 -6.01 -0.82 6.03
C TRP A 140 -6.41 -2.21 5.55
N ASN A 141 -7.26 -2.33 4.53
CA ASN A 141 -7.54 -3.61 3.87
C ASN A 141 -6.26 -4.20 3.24
N MET A 142 -5.39 -3.35 2.65
CA MET A 142 -4.08 -3.81 2.17
C MET A 142 -3.19 -4.32 3.31
N VAL A 143 -3.17 -3.62 4.44
CA VAL A 143 -2.45 -4.05 5.65
C VAL A 143 -2.95 -5.40 6.13
N ASP A 144 -4.25 -5.61 6.22
CA ASP A 144 -4.85 -6.87 6.66
C ASP A 144 -4.50 -8.03 5.70
N VAL A 145 -4.53 -7.80 4.40
CA VAL A 145 -4.07 -8.78 3.40
C VAL A 145 -2.59 -9.11 3.64
N ALA A 146 -1.74 -8.10 3.81
CA ALA A 146 -0.31 -8.30 4.03
C ALA A 146 -0.03 -9.06 5.33
N LEU A 147 -0.68 -8.72 6.43
CA LEU A 147 -0.54 -9.42 7.71
C LEU A 147 -0.89 -10.90 7.58
N ARG A 148 -2.02 -11.21 6.95
CA ARG A 148 -2.45 -12.59 6.72
C ARG A 148 -1.44 -13.37 5.88
N GLU A 149 -0.92 -12.79 4.80
CA GLU A 149 0.06 -13.45 3.93
C GLU A 149 1.42 -13.64 4.63
N ILE A 150 1.88 -12.66 5.42
CA ILE A 150 3.10 -12.78 6.22
C ILE A 150 2.94 -13.84 7.32
N GLU A 151 1.81 -13.87 8.00
CA GLU A 151 1.52 -14.84 9.05
C GLU A 151 1.43 -16.26 8.52
N SER A 152 0.85 -16.46 7.33
CA SER A 152 0.69 -17.77 6.70
C SER A 152 1.98 -18.28 6.07
N ALA A 153 2.89 -17.40 5.63
CA ALA A 153 4.15 -17.79 5.02
C ALA A 153 5.17 -18.22 6.07
N ALA A 154 5.84 -19.36 5.85
CA ALA A 154 7.00 -19.76 6.66
C ALA A 154 8.27 -18.99 6.21
N ALA A 155 8.35 -18.69 4.93
CA ALA A 155 9.46 -18.02 4.28
C ALA A 155 8.98 -17.28 3.03
N ILE A 156 9.68 -16.23 2.66
CA ILE A 156 9.56 -15.57 1.37
C ILE A 156 10.68 -16.12 0.48
N TYR A 157 10.34 -17.01 -0.45
CA TYR A 157 11.30 -17.82 -1.21
C TYR A 157 12.25 -18.59 -0.26
N SER A 158 13.54 -18.26 -0.30
CA SER A 158 14.58 -18.88 0.55
C SER A 158 14.84 -18.12 1.86
N PHE A 159 14.06 -17.09 2.18
CA PHE A 159 14.24 -16.24 3.36
C PHE A 159 13.20 -16.55 4.41
N PRO A 160 13.52 -17.28 5.48
CA PRO A 160 12.61 -17.50 6.58
C PRO A 160 12.16 -16.17 7.21
N ILE A 161 10.88 -16.10 7.55
CA ILE A 161 10.36 -14.98 8.34
C ILE A 161 10.79 -15.20 9.79
N ASP A 162 11.44 -14.18 10.37
CA ASP A 162 11.84 -14.22 11.78
C ASP A 162 10.62 -14.01 12.69
N ARG A 163 10.11 -15.11 13.22
CA ARG A 163 8.96 -15.08 14.12
C ARG A 163 9.31 -14.72 15.56
N SER A 164 10.59 -14.56 15.89
CA SER A 164 11.03 -14.08 17.19
C SER A 164 10.87 -12.54 17.33
N VAL A 165 10.79 -11.85 16.20
CA VAL A 165 10.57 -10.40 16.14
C VAL A 165 9.11 -10.14 15.79
N PRO A 166 8.38 -9.31 16.56
CA PRO A 166 6.99 -9.01 16.27
C PRO A 166 6.84 -8.21 14.98
N ILE A 167 5.81 -8.53 14.21
CA ILE A 167 5.38 -7.72 13.08
C ILE A 167 4.82 -6.40 13.64
N LYS A 168 5.25 -5.28 13.07
CA LYS A 168 4.77 -3.95 13.46
C LYS A 168 4.04 -3.32 12.27
N TYR A 169 3.01 -2.56 12.56
CA TYR A 169 2.26 -1.83 11.54
C TYR A 169 1.66 -0.55 12.12
N GLY A 170 1.35 0.39 11.25
CA GLY A 170 0.78 1.66 11.65
C GLY A 170 0.49 2.60 10.48
N PRO A 171 -0.13 3.76 10.73
CA PRO A 171 -0.23 4.82 9.75
C PRO A 171 1.14 5.42 9.44
N LEU A 172 1.27 6.08 8.29
CA LEU A 172 2.42 6.94 8.05
C LEU A 172 2.33 8.15 8.97
N THR A 173 3.42 8.45 9.67
CA THR A 173 3.50 9.60 10.58
C THR A 173 4.66 10.51 10.19
N GLU A 174 4.47 11.81 10.37
CA GLU A 174 5.50 12.83 10.29
C GLU A 174 5.50 13.61 11.60
N GLN A 175 6.64 13.69 12.26
CA GLN A 175 6.79 14.40 13.55
C GLN A 175 5.73 14.00 14.59
N ASP A 176 5.50 12.67 14.73
CA ASP A 176 4.50 12.06 15.62
C ASP A 176 3.02 12.41 15.31
N SER A 177 2.76 12.99 14.17
CA SER A 177 1.40 13.30 13.70
C SER A 177 1.09 12.57 12.40
N ILE A 178 -0.18 12.23 12.18
CA ILE A 178 -0.65 11.65 10.92
C ILE A 178 -0.87 12.81 9.95
N PRO A 179 -0.08 12.91 8.85
CA PRO A 179 -0.27 13.99 7.90
C PRO A 179 -1.58 13.82 7.13
N ASP A 180 -2.25 14.93 6.85
CA ASP A 180 -3.44 14.96 6.00
C ASP A 180 -3.00 15.11 4.53
N TYR A 181 -3.01 13.98 3.81
CA TYR A 181 -2.75 13.91 2.38
C TYR A 181 -4.01 13.60 1.57
N TYR A 182 -5.18 13.82 2.17
CA TYR A 182 -6.44 13.56 1.47
C TYR A 182 -6.41 14.05 0.00
N PRO A 183 -6.81 13.21 -0.97
CA PRO A 183 -7.46 11.89 -0.85
C PRO A 183 -6.51 10.69 -0.87
N LEU A 184 -5.26 10.88 -0.51
CA LEU A 184 -4.24 9.85 -0.43
C LEU A 184 -4.13 9.30 0.99
N TRP A 185 -4.02 7.98 1.12
CA TRP A 185 -3.98 7.27 2.39
C TRP A 185 -2.75 6.38 2.44
N PHE A 186 -2.05 6.38 3.57
CA PHE A 186 -0.80 5.66 3.73
C PHE A 186 -0.77 4.87 5.04
N ALA A 187 -0.21 3.66 4.95
CA ALA A 187 0.09 2.81 6.11
C ALA A 187 1.34 1.99 5.84
N TRP A 188 1.85 1.33 6.85
CA TRP A 188 3.02 0.48 6.70
C TRP A 188 2.92 -0.78 7.56
N VAL A 189 3.64 -1.84 7.13
CA VAL A 189 3.89 -3.07 7.89
C VAL A 189 5.38 -3.31 7.86
N SER A 190 5.97 -3.73 8.98
CA SER A 190 7.37 -4.16 9.02
C SER A 190 7.53 -5.51 9.68
N PHE A 191 8.43 -6.34 9.13
CA PHE A 191 8.78 -7.66 9.59
C PHE A 191 10.25 -7.96 9.29
N SER A 192 10.79 -9.00 9.89
CA SER A 192 12.19 -9.39 9.72
C SER A 192 12.33 -10.69 8.96
N LEU A 193 13.32 -10.77 8.10
CA LEU A 193 13.73 -11.96 7.37
C LEU A 193 15.09 -12.42 7.84
N LEU A 194 15.28 -13.72 7.88
CA LEU A 194 16.57 -14.34 8.15
C LEU A 194 17.23 -14.79 6.84
N TYR A 195 18.56 -14.74 6.79
CA TYR A 195 19.31 -15.24 5.66
C TYR A 195 20.68 -15.76 6.11
N SER A 196 21.26 -16.67 5.31
CA SER A 196 22.61 -17.14 5.56
C SER A 196 23.64 -16.24 4.90
N THR A 197 24.69 -15.91 5.63
CA THR A 197 25.96 -15.41 5.12
C THR A 197 26.92 -16.61 4.94
N PRO A 198 27.78 -16.71 3.97
CA PRO A 198 28.56 -15.67 3.33
C PRO A 198 27.95 -15.13 2.05
N ARG A 199 28.21 -13.87 1.77
CA ARG A 199 27.88 -13.25 0.49
C ARG A 199 28.82 -13.81 -0.57
N ASN A 200 28.27 -14.43 -1.61
CA ASN A 200 29.08 -14.87 -2.73
C ASN A 200 29.39 -13.65 -3.62
N ILE A 201 30.68 -13.37 -3.85
CA ILE A 201 31.12 -12.25 -4.71
C ILE A 201 30.47 -12.33 -6.10
N ARG A 202 30.24 -13.54 -6.64
CA ARG A 202 29.57 -13.74 -7.92
C ARG A 202 28.12 -13.28 -7.95
N ASP A 203 27.45 -13.19 -6.79
CA ASP A 203 26.07 -12.67 -6.71
C ASP A 203 26.04 -11.14 -6.76
N ILE A 204 27.13 -10.50 -6.35
CA ILE A 204 27.28 -9.04 -6.42
C ILE A 204 27.58 -8.58 -7.84
N GLU A 205 28.43 -9.31 -8.56
CA GLU A 205 28.82 -8.99 -9.94
C GLU A 205 27.65 -9.02 -10.94
N LYS A 206 26.57 -9.74 -10.63
CA LYS A 206 25.37 -9.77 -11.47
C LYS A 206 24.56 -8.48 -11.45
N PHE A 207 24.81 -7.60 -10.49
CA PHE A 207 24.07 -6.36 -10.28
C PHE A 207 24.90 -5.09 -10.53
N LEU A 208 26.20 -5.27 -10.89
CA LEU A 208 27.09 -4.20 -11.34
C LEU A 208 27.14 -4.15 -12.87
#